data_709c4918a513827724d013dea4e7abb1
#
_entry.id   709c4918a513827724d013dea4e7abb1
#
_cell.length_a   1.000
_cell.length_b   1.000
_cell.length_c   1.000
_cell.angle_alpha   90.00
_cell.angle_beta   90.00
_cell.angle_gamma   90.00
#
_symmetry.space_group_name_H-M   'P 1'
#
loop_
_entity.id
_entity.type
_entity.pdbx_description
1 polymer ?
#
loop_
_entity_poly.entity_id
_entity_poly.type
_entity_poly.pdbx_seq_one_letter_code
_entity_poly.pdbx_strand_id
1 'polypeptide(L)'
;SLADGILRVLEQTRARDRVLLWHMNYHPDGGQFFFPVEKKPFVVPVALPGDDLKPENIVVFWSDGSKGIYIHPNIWHEGVFPVTDSQSFRDRQGRVHARVSCDFGKEFGVYVAVPLIPKT
;
A
#
# COMPACT_ATOMS: atom_id res chain seq x y z
N SER A 1 -3.21 26.83 10.11
CA SER A 1 -3.95 26.72 8.85
C SER A 1 -4.95 25.56 8.93
N LEU A 2 -5.92 25.55 8.04
CA LEU A 2 -6.89 24.46 7.96
C LEU A 2 -6.23 23.12 7.70
N ALA A 3 -5.18 23.11 6.89
CA ALA A 3 -4.42 21.90 6.60
C ALA A 3 -3.74 21.34 7.84
N ASP A 4 -3.15 22.18 8.66
CA ASP A 4 -2.49 21.74 9.90
C ASP A 4 -3.52 21.20 10.90
N GLY A 5 -4.70 21.83 10.98
CA GLY A 5 -5.78 21.34 11.81
C GLY A 5 -6.28 19.96 11.41
N ILE A 6 -6.43 19.74 10.12
CA ILE A 6 -6.85 18.44 9.57
C ILE A 6 -5.79 17.37 9.86
N LEU A 7 -4.52 17.66 9.67
CA LEU A 7 -3.44 16.71 9.97
C LEU A 7 -3.44 16.29 11.44
N ARG A 8 -3.61 17.23 12.36
CA ARG A 8 -3.67 16.91 13.78
C ARG A 8 -4.83 16.00 14.12
N VAL A 9 -6.01 16.27 13.55
CA VAL A 9 -7.19 15.43 13.77
C VAL A 9 -6.93 14.02 13.27
N LEU A 10 -6.34 13.87 12.08
CA LEU A 10 -6.00 12.56 11.53
C LEU A 10 -5.00 11.82 12.42
N GLU A 11 -3.99 12.50 12.93
CA GLU A 11 -3.02 11.90 13.84
C GLU A 11 -3.66 11.46 15.15
N GLN A 12 -4.55 12.25 15.70
CA GLN A 12 -5.24 11.93 16.96
C GLN A 12 -6.27 10.82 16.76
N THR A 13 -6.97 10.81 15.64
CA THR A 13 -7.99 9.79 15.35
C THR A 13 -7.39 8.55 14.71
N ARG A 14 -6.12 8.58 14.41
CA ARG A 14 -5.39 7.45 13.85
C ARG A 14 -5.29 6.35 14.90
N ALA A 15 -6.31 5.51 14.92
CA ALA A 15 -6.34 4.34 15.80
C ALA A 15 -5.34 3.28 15.33
N ARG A 16 -4.57 3.53 14.29
CA ARG A 16 -3.55 2.65 13.71
C ARG A 16 -4.06 1.26 13.39
N ASP A 17 -5.34 1.17 13.17
CA ASP A 17 -5.99 -0.07 12.79
C ASP A 17 -6.20 -0.15 11.28
N ARG A 18 -6.00 0.94 10.55
CA ARG A 18 -6.23 0.97 9.10
C ARG A 18 -5.51 2.12 8.40
N VAL A 19 -5.31 1.94 7.10
CA VAL A 19 -4.85 2.97 6.18
C VAL A 19 -5.93 3.17 5.12
N LEU A 20 -6.18 4.42 4.75
CA LEU A 20 -7.08 4.72 3.64
C LEU A 20 -6.28 4.81 2.36
N LEU A 21 -6.51 3.83 1.48
CA LEU A 21 -5.83 3.74 0.20
C LEU A 21 -6.66 4.45 -0.85
N TRP A 22 -6.07 5.41 -1.55
CA TRP A 22 -6.79 6.20 -2.55
C TRP A 22 -6.36 5.90 -3.98
N HIS A 23 -5.19 5.27 -4.17
CA HIS A 23 -4.71 4.92 -5.51
C HIS A 23 -3.81 3.70 -5.48
N MET A 24 -3.68 3.05 -6.64
CA MET A 24 -2.71 2.00 -6.89
C MET A 24 -2.08 2.20 -8.26
N ASN A 25 -0.91 1.59 -8.45
CA ASN A 25 -0.17 1.66 -9.70
C ASN A 25 0.32 0.27 -10.09
N TYR A 26 0.60 0.07 -11.37
CA TYR A 26 1.42 -1.05 -11.79
C TYR A 26 2.48 -0.59 -12.80
N HIS A 27 3.54 -1.37 -12.90
CA HIS A 27 4.64 -1.15 -13.83
C HIS A 27 4.75 -2.39 -14.74
N PRO A 28 4.55 -2.25 -16.05
CA PRO A 28 4.64 -3.42 -16.93
C PRO A 28 6.07 -3.89 -17.19
N ASP A 29 7.06 -3.01 -17.01
CA ASP A 29 8.43 -3.24 -17.38
C ASP A 29 9.39 -3.50 -16.21
N GLY A 30 8.89 -3.64 -15.00
CA GLY A 30 9.75 -3.94 -13.84
C GLY A 30 8.98 -4.32 -12.60
N GLY A 31 9.57 -5.20 -11.81
CA GLY A 31 9.07 -5.53 -10.49
C GLY A 31 9.67 -4.64 -9.42
N GLN A 32 9.20 -4.81 -8.19
CA GLN A 32 9.67 -4.02 -7.05
C GLN A 32 9.85 -4.92 -5.83
N PHE A 33 10.94 -4.70 -5.11
CA PHE A 33 11.29 -5.48 -3.95
C PHE A 33 11.35 -4.58 -2.72
N PHE A 34 10.68 -4.99 -1.64
CA PHE A 34 10.74 -4.32 -0.35
C PHE A 34 11.29 -5.28 0.68
N PHE A 35 12.34 -4.86 1.39
CA PHE A 35 12.94 -5.66 2.45
C PHE A 35 12.93 -4.87 3.76
N PRO A 36 12.27 -5.39 4.83
CA PRO A 36 12.23 -4.68 6.10
C PRO A 36 13.61 -4.61 6.75
N VAL A 37 13.99 -3.42 7.21
CA VAL A 37 15.24 -3.23 7.94
C VAL A 37 15.08 -3.71 9.38
N GLU A 38 13.94 -3.37 10.00
CA GLU A 38 13.60 -3.87 11.33
C GLU A 38 12.58 -5.00 11.18
N LYS A 39 12.64 -5.97 12.07
CA LYS A 39 11.68 -7.07 12.10
C LYS A 39 10.40 -6.59 12.77
N LYS A 40 9.56 -5.92 11.99
CA LYS A 40 8.25 -5.39 12.42
C LYS A 40 7.20 -5.77 11.40
N PRO A 41 5.94 -5.99 11.83
CA PRO A 41 4.89 -6.37 10.88
C PRO A 41 4.51 -5.22 9.95
N PHE A 42 4.11 -5.60 8.74
CA PHE A 42 3.60 -4.66 7.75
C PHE A 42 2.56 -5.33 6.86
N VAL A 43 1.78 -4.52 6.16
CA VAL A 43 0.75 -5.01 5.24
C VAL A 43 1.03 -4.51 3.82
N VAL A 44 0.60 -5.30 2.85
CA VAL A 44 0.80 -5.01 1.43
C VAL A 44 -0.50 -5.24 0.69
N PRO A 45 -1.20 -4.17 0.30
CA PRO A 45 -2.36 -4.32 -0.57
C PRO A 45 -1.91 -4.48 -2.01
N VAL A 46 -2.46 -5.46 -2.70
CA VAL A 46 -2.15 -5.76 -4.09
C VAL A 46 -3.42 -6.20 -4.82
N ALA A 47 -3.36 -6.19 -6.15
CA ALA A 47 -4.39 -6.78 -6.99
C ALA A 47 -3.76 -7.41 -8.22
N LEU A 48 -4.42 -8.44 -8.75
CA LEU A 48 -3.95 -9.15 -9.94
C LEU A 48 -3.92 -8.23 -11.15
N PRO A 49 -3.07 -8.56 -12.15
CA PRO A 49 -2.99 -7.76 -13.38
C PRO A 49 -4.32 -7.66 -14.11
N GLY A 50 -4.52 -6.57 -14.80
CA GLY A 50 -5.70 -6.30 -15.61
C GLY A 50 -6.10 -4.83 -15.52
N ASP A 51 -6.89 -4.38 -16.50
CA ASP A 51 -7.32 -2.99 -16.56
C ASP A 51 -8.67 -2.76 -15.88
N ASP A 52 -9.26 -3.79 -15.29
CA ASP A 52 -10.54 -3.74 -14.60
C ASP A 52 -10.38 -3.70 -13.09
N LEU A 53 -9.40 -2.97 -12.59
CA LEU A 53 -9.20 -2.87 -11.15
C LEU A 53 -10.42 -2.26 -10.47
N LYS A 54 -10.94 -2.96 -9.47
CA LYS A 54 -12.05 -2.51 -8.62
C LYS A 54 -11.64 -2.62 -7.16
N PRO A 55 -12.19 -1.79 -6.26
CA PRO A 55 -11.84 -1.87 -4.84
C PRO A 55 -11.98 -3.27 -4.25
N GLU A 56 -13.00 -4.02 -4.64
CA GLU A 56 -13.26 -5.36 -4.13
C GLU A 56 -12.24 -6.42 -4.60
N ASN A 57 -11.39 -6.09 -5.58
CA ASN A 57 -10.36 -7.01 -6.08
C ASN A 57 -9.07 -6.96 -5.26
N ILE A 58 -8.96 -6.02 -4.34
CA ILE A 58 -7.74 -5.82 -3.57
C ILE A 58 -7.61 -6.90 -2.50
N VAL A 59 -6.41 -7.50 -2.45
CA VAL A 59 -6.03 -8.48 -1.44
C VAL A 59 -4.93 -7.87 -0.59
N VAL A 60 -5.01 -8.03 0.72
CA VAL A 60 -4.04 -7.49 1.65
C VAL A 60 -3.24 -8.64 2.26
N PHE A 61 -1.93 -8.63 2.07
CA PHE A 61 -1.03 -9.57 2.70
C PHE A 61 -0.45 -8.98 3.97
N TRP A 62 -0.37 -9.80 4.99
CA TRP A 62 0.28 -9.49 6.26
C TRP A 62 1.65 -10.15 6.30
N SER A 63 2.67 -9.41 6.70
CA SER A 63 4.00 -9.95 6.95
C SER A 63 4.39 -9.68 8.40
N ASP A 64 5.07 -10.63 9.02
CA ASP A 64 5.61 -10.45 10.37
C ASP A 64 6.94 -9.68 10.39
N GLY A 65 7.44 -9.28 9.21
CA GLY A 65 8.69 -8.56 9.07
C GLY A 65 9.93 -9.44 8.98
N SER A 66 9.77 -10.75 8.93
CA SER A 66 10.92 -11.67 8.86
C SER A 66 11.47 -11.84 7.45
N LYS A 67 10.69 -11.48 6.44
CA LYS A 67 11.05 -11.66 5.02
C LYS A 67 10.70 -10.43 4.21
N GLY A 68 11.41 -10.25 3.11
CA GLY A 68 11.05 -9.26 2.11
C GLY A 68 9.91 -9.73 1.24
N ILE A 69 9.43 -8.81 0.40
CA ILE A 69 8.36 -9.08 -0.55
C ILE A 69 8.81 -8.62 -1.93
N TYR A 70 8.51 -9.42 -2.94
CA TYR A 70 8.71 -9.05 -4.32
C TYR A 70 7.36 -8.91 -5.02
N ILE A 71 7.13 -7.74 -5.61
CA ILE A 71 5.92 -7.46 -6.38
C ILE A 71 6.28 -7.58 -7.86
N HIS A 72 5.69 -8.56 -8.52
CA HIS A 72 5.96 -8.83 -9.94
C HIS A 72 5.47 -7.67 -10.82
N PRO A 73 6.03 -7.51 -12.05
CA PRO A 73 5.48 -6.57 -13.02
C PRO A 73 3.98 -6.79 -13.22
N ASN A 74 3.26 -5.72 -13.52
CA ASN A 74 1.81 -5.69 -13.76
C ASN A 74 0.92 -5.93 -12.53
N ILE A 75 1.48 -6.25 -11.37
CA ILE A 75 0.69 -6.35 -10.14
C ILE A 75 0.36 -4.94 -9.66
N TRP A 76 -0.92 -4.68 -9.43
CA TRP A 76 -1.35 -3.42 -8.83
C TRP A 76 -0.86 -3.33 -7.38
N HIS A 77 -0.26 -2.21 -7.03
CA HIS A 77 0.25 -1.96 -5.69
C HIS A 77 0.38 -0.45 -5.44
N GLU A 78 0.51 -0.07 -4.18
CA GLU A 78 0.88 1.29 -3.78
C GLU A 78 2.25 1.25 -3.13
N GLY A 79 2.33 0.65 -1.98
CA GLY A 79 3.54 0.47 -1.22
C GLY A 79 3.28 -0.51 -0.11
N VAL A 80 4.19 -0.54 0.84
CA VAL A 80 4.02 -1.33 2.06
C VAL A 80 3.65 -0.36 3.19
N PHE A 81 2.78 -0.80 4.09
CA PHE A 81 2.32 0.05 5.19
C PHE A 81 2.71 -0.59 6.51
N PRO A 82 3.50 0.12 7.34
CA PRO A 82 3.86 -0.41 8.65
C PRO A 82 2.65 -0.46 9.57
N VAL A 83 2.62 -1.48 10.42
CA VAL A 83 1.62 -1.58 11.48
C VAL A 83 2.01 -0.71 12.67
N THR A 84 3.31 -0.56 12.90
CA THR A 84 3.86 0.33 13.93
C THR A 84 3.92 1.77 13.42
N ASP A 85 4.36 2.69 14.26
CA ASP A 85 4.45 4.12 13.92
C ASP A 85 5.32 4.39 12.71
N SER A 86 6.39 3.64 12.60
CA SER A 86 7.33 3.79 11.49
C SER A 86 8.10 2.49 11.30
N GLN A 87 8.56 2.30 10.08
CA GLN A 87 9.40 1.16 9.73
C GLN A 87 10.19 1.53 8.49
N SER A 88 11.45 1.12 8.46
CA SER A 88 12.31 1.36 7.32
C SER A 88 12.37 0.14 6.42
N PHE A 89 12.42 0.36 5.12
CA PHE A 89 12.49 -0.69 4.11
C PHE A 89 13.62 -0.38 3.13
N ARG A 90 14.32 -1.42 2.71
CA ARG A 90 15.15 -1.33 1.50
C ARG A 90 14.23 -1.56 0.32
N ASP A 91 14.19 -0.60 -0.58
CA ASP A 91 13.35 -0.62 -1.76
C ASP A 91 14.26 -0.74 -2.99
N ARG A 92 14.04 -1.77 -3.78
CA ARG A 92 14.72 -1.93 -5.05
C ARG A 92 13.67 -2.10 -6.15
N GLN A 93 13.76 -1.24 -7.14
CA GLN A 93 12.86 -1.25 -8.28
C GLN A 93 13.70 -1.47 -9.54
N GLY A 94 13.21 -2.31 -10.45
CA GLY A 94 13.81 -2.45 -11.75
C GLY A 94 13.65 -1.17 -12.56
N ARG A 95 14.22 -1.13 -13.77
CA ARG A 95 13.99 0.00 -14.67
C ARG A 95 12.53 0.11 -14.99
N VAL A 96 11.94 1.23 -14.64
CA VAL A 96 10.54 1.50 -14.87
C VAL A 96 10.44 2.65 -15.88
N HIS A 97 9.91 2.34 -17.05
CA HIS A 97 9.68 3.30 -18.12
C HIS A 97 8.21 3.67 -18.27
N ALA A 98 7.33 2.86 -17.69
CA ALA A 98 5.89 3.06 -17.78
C ALA A 98 5.23 2.83 -16.42
N ARG A 99 4.17 3.59 -16.17
CA ARG A 99 3.35 3.46 -14.97
C ARG A 99 1.89 3.67 -15.35
N VAL A 100 1.04 2.76 -14.89
CA VAL A 100 -0.41 2.90 -15.00
C VAL A 100 -0.97 3.11 -13.60
N SER A 101 -1.83 4.09 -13.45
CA SER A 101 -2.38 4.48 -12.15
C SER A 101 -3.90 4.39 -12.16
N CYS A 102 -4.47 4.03 -11.00
CA CYS A 102 -5.90 4.05 -10.76
C CYS A 102 -6.16 4.88 -9.50
N ASP A 103 -6.96 5.92 -9.62
CA ASP A 103 -7.38 6.78 -8.51
C ASP A 103 -8.80 6.35 -8.10
N PHE A 104 -8.93 5.72 -6.93
CA PHE A 104 -10.22 5.19 -6.47
C PHE A 104 -11.23 6.29 -6.19
N GLY A 105 -10.77 7.43 -5.69
CA GLY A 105 -11.66 8.56 -5.44
C GLY A 105 -12.28 9.08 -6.71
N LYS A 106 -11.48 9.22 -7.78
CA LYS A 106 -11.96 9.73 -9.06
C LYS A 106 -12.82 8.71 -9.81
N GLU A 107 -12.40 7.45 -9.82
CA GLU A 107 -13.09 6.42 -10.62
C GLU A 107 -14.30 5.83 -9.93
N PHE A 108 -14.25 5.66 -8.61
CA PHE A 108 -15.28 4.95 -7.86
C PHE A 108 -15.93 5.78 -6.75
N GLY A 109 -15.40 6.96 -6.45
CA GLY A 109 -15.92 7.81 -5.37
C GLY A 109 -15.70 7.24 -3.98
N VAL A 110 -14.70 6.36 -3.81
CA VAL A 110 -14.43 5.70 -2.53
C VAL A 110 -12.93 5.66 -2.25
N TYR A 111 -12.59 5.49 -0.98
CA TYR A 111 -11.25 5.07 -0.55
C TYR A 111 -11.34 3.66 0.00
N VAL A 112 -10.24 2.92 -0.12
CA VAL A 112 -10.19 1.54 0.35
C VAL A 112 -9.55 1.52 1.73
N ALA A 113 -10.26 1.00 2.73
CA ALA A 113 -9.74 0.85 4.08
C ALA A 113 -8.92 -0.44 4.16
N VAL A 114 -7.62 -0.31 4.40
CA VAL A 114 -6.71 -1.44 4.53
C VAL A 114 -6.44 -1.68 6.01
N PRO A 115 -6.85 -2.83 6.56
CA PRO A 115 -6.64 -3.11 7.97
C PRO A 115 -5.16 -3.30 8.30
N LEU A 116 -4.72 -2.74 9.40
CA LEU A 116 -3.36 -2.89 9.91
C LEU A 116 -3.28 -3.90 11.05
N ILE A 117 -4.40 -4.54 11.39
CA ILE A 117 -4.47 -5.55 12.43
C ILE A 117 -4.65 -6.90 11.76
N PRO A 118 -3.84 -7.91 12.12
CA PRO A 118 -3.98 -9.23 11.51
C PRO A 118 -5.32 -9.83 11.86
N LYS A 119 -5.92 -10.51 10.89
CA LYS A 119 -7.09 -11.33 11.17
C LYS A 119 -6.63 -12.55 11.95
N THR A 120 -7.15 -12.69 13.12
CA THR A 120 -6.94 -13.88 13.94
C THR A 120 -7.89 -14.98 13.48
#